data_fe691b3e7a2b368dfef57028a8147d4d
#
_entry.id   fe691b3e7a2b368dfef57028a8147d4d
#
_cell.length_a   1.000
_cell.length_b   1.000
_cell.length_c   1.000
_cell.angle_alpha   90.00
_cell.angle_beta   90.00
_cell.angle_gamma   90.00
#
_symmetry.space_group_name_H-M   'P 1'
#
loop_
_entity.id
_entity.type
_entity.pdbx_description
1 polymer ?
#
loop_
_entity_poly.entity_id
_entity_poly.type
_entity_poly.pdbx_seq_one_letter_code
_entity_poly.pdbx_strand_id
1 'polypeptide(L)'
;EVLRNHTQSRDELIRAFSPGGPFAQVRGMYRHFGGARSIRVSGRFDQELVDALPETLKFIVHNGAGYDQLDVPALTRRGVQVANVPTVVNEATADTALFLLLGALRQFPRAMGHMQQGHFHRHFSFMEASDPEGLTLGIVGAGGIGRTLARKAAHALGMHVVYYNRHRLSDELETQGMPEGARMEYALSLDALLGQSDVVSLHCPLTPQTRHMIGAAQLARMPSHAILINTARGPIVDEAALVDALDRGIIAGAGLDVYENEPEVHPGLLRLATSKALLLPHVGTLSLQTQTDMEALCLRNLEHGLSTGRLLFTVKEQAGWDMSA
;
A
#
# COMPACT_ATOMS: atom_id res chain seq x y z
N GLU A 1 4.58 -3.24 32.28
CA GLU A 1 3.11 -3.36 32.21
C GLU A 1 2.63 -3.04 30.80
N VAL A 2 1.64 -3.77 30.30
CA VAL A 2 1.02 -3.54 29.00
C VAL A 2 -0.39 -3.00 29.20
N LEU A 3 -0.66 -1.80 28.71
CA LEU A 3 -1.97 -1.17 28.75
C LEU A 3 -2.67 -1.33 27.40
N ARG A 4 -3.94 -1.70 27.42
CA ARG A 4 -4.76 -1.79 26.20
C ARG A 4 -5.60 -0.54 26.04
N ASN A 5 -5.63 -0.02 24.82
CA ASN A 5 -6.50 1.11 24.49
C ASN A 5 -7.94 0.63 24.25
N HIS A 6 -8.88 1.10 25.08
CA HIS A 6 -10.31 0.84 24.98
C HIS A 6 -11.13 2.10 24.66
N THR A 7 -10.48 3.24 24.41
CA THR A 7 -11.17 4.50 24.06
C THR A 7 -11.99 4.33 22.78
N GLN A 8 -13.11 5.04 22.70
CA GLN A 8 -14.06 4.94 21.59
C GLN A 8 -14.02 6.16 20.66
N SER A 9 -13.33 7.23 21.08
CA SER A 9 -13.17 8.46 20.32
C SER A 9 -11.78 9.05 20.47
N ARG A 10 -11.45 9.98 19.58
CA ARG A 10 -10.20 10.76 19.62
C ARG A 10 -10.09 11.58 20.91
N ASP A 11 -11.19 12.24 21.31
CA ASP A 11 -11.21 13.06 22.53
C ASP A 11 -10.98 12.23 23.79
N GLU A 12 -11.53 11.01 23.83
CA GLU A 12 -11.25 10.09 24.93
C GLU A 12 -9.78 9.67 24.94
N LEU A 13 -9.20 9.41 23.79
CA LEU A 13 -7.78 9.07 23.67
C LEU A 13 -6.89 10.22 24.14
N ILE A 14 -7.18 11.46 23.74
CA ILE A 14 -6.46 12.65 24.17
C ILE A 14 -6.56 12.81 25.70
N ARG A 15 -7.76 12.68 26.28
CA ARG A 15 -7.93 12.71 27.74
C ARG A 15 -7.16 11.59 28.46
N ALA A 16 -7.08 10.41 27.83
CA ALA A 16 -6.34 9.29 28.42
C ALA A 16 -4.82 9.55 28.50
N PHE A 17 -4.27 10.40 27.61
CA PHE A 17 -2.87 10.83 27.66
C PHE A 17 -2.61 11.99 28.64
N SER A 18 -3.65 12.71 29.06
CA SER A 18 -3.51 13.87 29.96
C SER A 18 -3.03 13.46 31.35
N PRO A 19 -2.46 14.39 32.14
CA PRO A 19 -2.04 14.12 33.52
C PRO A 19 -3.17 13.48 34.37
N GLY A 20 -2.86 12.34 34.98
CA GLY A 20 -3.83 11.54 35.74
C GLY A 20 -4.65 10.56 34.89
N GLY A 21 -4.58 10.62 33.58
CA GLY A 21 -5.18 9.64 32.70
C GLY A 21 -4.44 8.31 32.67
N PRO A 22 -5.09 7.22 32.19
CA PRO A 22 -4.51 5.87 32.22
C PRO A 22 -3.25 5.73 31.36
N PHE A 23 -3.03 6.61 30.39
CA PHE A 23 -1.88 6.57 29.48
C PHE A 23 -0.86 7.69 29.74
N ALA A 24 -1.00 8.45 30.84
CA ALA A 24 -0.14 9.60 31.14
C ALA A 24 1.35 9.25 31.34
N GLN A 25 1.68 7.97 31.60
CA GLN A 25 3.05 7.51 31.87
C GLN A 25 3.54 6.47 30.86
N VAL A 26 2.88 6.31 29.71
CA VAL A 26 3.32 5.34 28.69
C VAL A 26 4.64 5.79 28.07
N ARG A 27 5.57 4.85 27.89
CA ARG A 27 6.90 5.08 27.33
C ARG A 27 7.01 4.63 25.87
N GLY A 28 6.20 3.67 25.47
CA GLY A 28 6.17 3.13 24.11
C GLY A 28 4.76 2.77 23.67
N MET A 29 4.50 2.85 22.39
CA MET A 29 3.22 2.56 21.77
C MET A 29 3.40 1.57 20.64
N TYR A 30 2.68 0.46 20.70
CA TYR A 30 2.42 -0.40 19.56
C TYR A 30 1.13 0.05 18.90
N ARG A 31 1.20 0.45 17.64
CA ARG A 31 0.06 0.88 16.85
C ARG A 31 -0.22 -0.13 15.76
N HIS A 32 -1.32 -0.86 15.90
CA HIS A 32 -1.77 -1.77 14.85
C HIS A 32 -2.47 -0.98 13.74
N PHE A 33 -2.18 -1.32 12.48
CA PHE A 33 -2.88 -0.77 11.31
C PHE A 33 -4.32 -1.34 11.20
N GLY A 34 -4.77 -2.17 12.07
CA GLY A 34 -5.99 -2.95 12.02
C GLY A 34 -7.28 -2.18 11.78
N GLY A 35 -7.49 -1.76 10.54
CA GLY A 35 -8.80 -1.41 10.02
C GLY A 35 -9.45 -0.13 10.59
N ALA A 36 -10.70 0.04 10.25
CA ALA A 36 -11.55 1.22 10.52
C ALA A 36 -11.62 1.64 12.00
N ARG A 37 -11.46 0.72 12.96
CA ARG A 37 -11.54 1.06 14.39
C ARG A 37 -10.35 1.92 14.84
N SER A 38 -9.14 1.54 14.47
CA SER A 38 -7.93 2.30 14.83
C SER A 38 -7.97 3.72 14.26
N ILE A 39 -8.38 3.84 13.00
CA ILE A 39 -8.52 5.13 12.33
C ILE A 39 -9.63 5.97 12.95
N ARG A 40 -10.80 5.38 13.25
CA ARG A 40 -11.91 6.11 13.88
C ARG A 40 -11.57 6.64 15.27
N VAL A 41 -10.78 5.90 16.05
CA VAL A 41 -10.42 6.31 17.40
C VAL A 41 -9.34 7.37 17.38
N SER A 42 -8.21 7.11 16.74
CA SER A 42 -7.08 8.03 16.76
C SER A 42 -7.12 9.07 15.63
N GLY A 43 -7.72 8.72 14.49
CA GLY A 43 -7.52 9.45 13.27
C GLY A 43 -6.04 9.43 12.86
N ARG A 44 -5.64 10.46 12.12
CA ARG A 44 -4.23 10.73 11.84
C ARG A 44 -3.53 11.21 13.13
N PHE A 45 -2.29 10.79 13.32
CA PHE A 45 -1.38 11.37 14.32
C PHE A 45 -0.84 12.68 13.74
N ASP A 46 -1.70 13.69 13.69
CA ASP A 46 -1.40 15.05 13.30
C ASP A 46 -0.85 15.86 14.49
N GLN A 47 -0.57 17.14 14.27
CA GLN A 47 0.02 18.02 15.27
C GLN A 47 -0.81 18.02 16.58
N GLU A 48 -2.15 18.09 16.51
CA GLU A 48 -3.01 18.12 17.70
C GLU A 48 -2.84 16.86 18.57
N LEU A 49 -2.89 15.68 17.97
CA LEU A 49 -2.71 14.43 18.72
C LEU A 49 -1.27 14.28 19.21
N VAL A 50 -0.29 14.70 18.39
CA VAL A 50 1.12 14.67 18.78
C VAL A 50 1.38 15.57 19.99
N ASP A 51 0.76 16.75 20.04
CA ASP A 51 0.89 17.66 21.18
C ASP A 51 0.26 17.12 22.48
N ALA A 52 -0.78 16.31 22.34
CA ALA A 52 -1.45 15.65 23.47
C ALA A 52 -0.71 14.41 24.02
N LEU A 53 0.30 13.90 23.30
CA LEU A 53 1.05 12.71 23.76
C LEU A 53 1.81 13.01 25.06
N PRO A 54 1.91 12.07 26.02
CA PRO A 54 2.65 12.28 27.25
C PRO A 54 4.15 12.45 26.96
N GLU A 55 4.84 13.25 27.77
CA GLU A 55 6.28 13.51 27.64
C GLU A 55 7.14 12.27 27.80
N THR A 56 6.61 11.29 28.51
CA THR A 56 7.26 9.98 28.73
C THR A 56 7.28 9.10 27.49
N LEU A 57 6.42 9.35 26.48
CA LEU A 57 6.36 8.56 25.27
C LEU A 57 7.58 8.84 24.39
N LYS A 58 8.38 7.82 24.13
CA LYS A 58 9.62 7.91 23.32
C LYS A 58 9.59 7.04 22.06
N PHE A 59 8.71 6.06 21.98
CA PHE A 59 8.71 5.07 20.91
C PHE A 59 7.30 4.82 20.38
N ILE A 60 7.15 4.89 19.07
CA ILE A 60 5.95 4.42 18.35
C ILE A 60 6.40 3.39 17.32
N VAL A 61 5.92 2.15 17.46
CA VAL A 61 6.09 1.11 16.43
C VAL A 61 4.76 0.90 15.71
N HIS A 62 4.78 1.14 14.41
CA HIS A 62 3.60 1.04 13.57
C HIS A 62 3.61 -0.29 12.80
N ASN A 63 2.62 -1.15 13.08
CA ASN A 63 2.44 -2.43 12.40
C ASN A 63 1.81 -2.22 11.01
N GLY A 64 2.62 -1.78 10.08
CA GLY A 64 2.27 -1.52 8.68
C GLY A 64 3.47 -1.00 7.91
N ALA A 65 3.53 -1.26 6.60
CA ALA A 65 4.61 -0.75 5.74
C ALA A 65 4.50 0.76 5.51
N GLY A 66 3.30 1.24 5.15
CA GLY A 66 3.03 2.65 4.96
C GLY A 66 2.63 3.31 6.28
N TYR A 67 3.20 4.46 6.58
CA TYR A 67 3.01 5.23 7.81
C TYR A 67 2.54 6.68 7.55
N ASP A 68 1.87 6.90 6.45
CA ASP A 68 1.29 8.18 6.03
C ASP A 68 0.32 8.80 7.05
N GLN A 69 -0.19 7.99 7.98
CA GLN A 69 -1.05 8.43 9.08
C GLN A 69 -0.30 9.04 10.26
N LEU A 70 1.03 8.99 10.26
CA LEU A 70 1.88 9.54 11.32
C LEU A 70 2.57 10.81 10.83
N ASP A 71 2.42 11.93 11.55
CA ASP A 71 3.20 13.13 11.31
C ASP A 71 4.62 12.93 11.90
N VAL A 72 5.48 12.28 11.10
CA VAL A 72 6.86 11.97 11.54
C VAL A 72 7.65 13.23 11.91
N PRO A 73 7.58 14.35 11.16
CA PRO A 73 8.23 15.59 11.58
C PRO A 73 7.77 16.10 12.96
N ALA A 74 6.46 16.08 13.25
CA ALA A 74 5.94 16.50 14.56
C ALA A 74 6.41 15.55 15.67
N LEU A 75 6.36 14.23 15.45
CA LEU A 75 6.87 13.23 16.37
C LEU A 75 8.36 13.38 16.63
N THR A 76 9.15 13.68 15.61
CA THR A 76 10.59 13.92 15.74
C THR A 76 10.88 15.16 16.62
N ARG A 77 10.15 16.27 16.42
CA ARG A 77 10.27 17.45 17.28
C ARG A 77 9.93 17.16 18.74
N ARG A 78 9.04 16.19 19.01
CA ARG A 78 8.67 15.72 20.36
C ARG A 78 9.66 14.70 20.95
N GLY A 79 10.73 14.36 20.26
CA GLY A 79 11.69 13.36 20.70
C GLY A 79 11.15 11.93 20.67
N VAL A 80 10.19 11.63 19.77
CA VAL A 80 9.58 10.31 19.63
C VAL A 80 10.16 9.60 18.41
N GLN A 81 10.77 8.44 18.62
CA GLN A 81 11.22 7.56 17.56
C GLN A 81 10.05 6.78 16.97
N VAL A 82 10.02 6.68 15.65
CA VAL A 82 8.98 5.99 14.90
C VAL A 82 9.58 4.85 14.10
N ALA A 83 8.99 3.67 14.18
CA ALA A 83 9.29 2.55 13.29
C ALA A 83 8.03 2.05 12.57
N ASN A 84 8.25 1.48 11.40
CA ASN A 84 7.23 0.79 10.59
C ASN A 84 7.67 -0.66 10.31
N VAL A 85 6.96 -1.36 9.42
CA VAL A 85 7.33 -2.72 8.96
C VAL A 85 7.82 -2.64 7.51
N PRO A 86 9.15 -2.58 7.28
CA PRO A 86 9.70 -2.23 5.96
C PRO A 86 9.79 -3.39 4.97
N THR A 87 9.90 -4.65 5.40
CA THR A 87 10.30 -5.76 4.52
C THR A 87 9.39 -6.99 4.58
N VAL A 88 8.96 -7.40 5.75
CA VAL A 88 8.21 -8.66 5.95
C VAL A 88 6.88 -8.72 5.21
N VAL A 89 6.36 -7.59 4.75
CA VAL A 89 5.13 -7.47 3.96
C VAL A 89 5.33 -7.68 2.45
N ASN A 90 6.59 -7.70 1.97
CA ASN A 90 6.89 -7.60 0.55
C ASN A 90 6.29 -8.77 -0.25
N GLU A 91 6.49 -9.99 0.23
CA GLU A 91 6.04 -11.20 -0.48
C GLU A 91 4.50 -11.25 -0.53
N ALA A 92 3.83 -11.13 0.63
CA ALA A 92 2.37 -11.22 0.71
C ALA A 92 1.66 -10.13 -0.11
N THR A 93 2.15 -8.87 -0.02
CA THR A 93 1.55 -7.78 -0.80
C THR A 93 1.81 -7.94 -2.30
N ALA A 94 2.99 -8.45 -2.69
CA ALA A 94 3.29 -8.75 -4.09
C ALA A 94 2.42 -9.92 -4.61
N ASP A 95 2.13 -10.94 -3.79
CA ASP A 95 1.21 -12.03 -4.15
C ASP A 95 -0.21 -11.52 -4.39
N THR A 96 -0.68 -10.61 -3.53
CA THR A 96 -1.97 -9.95 -3.71
C THR A 96 -1.99 -9.12 -5.01
N ALA A 97 -0.93 -8.36 -5.29
CA ALA A 97 -0.83 -7.61 -6.54
C ALA A 97 -0.79 -8.54 -7.77
N LEU A 98 -0.10 -9.67 -7.69
CA LEU A 98 -0.05 -10.68 -8.75
C LEU A 98 -1.42 -11.34 -8.99
N PHE A 99 -2.15 -11.65 -7.91
CA PHE A 99 -3.53 -12.15 -8.01
C PHE A 99 -4.45 -11.13 -8.71
N LEU A 100 -4.38 -9.86 -8.30
CA LEU A 100 -5.17 -8.79 -8.90
C LEU A 100 -4.81 -8.60 -10.38
N LEU A 101 -3.51 -8.66 -10.73
CA LEU A 101 -3.02 -8.57 -12.10
C LEU A 101 -3.61 -9.68 -12.96
N LEU A 102 -3.41 -10.94 -12.56
CA LEU A 102 -3.94 -12.09 -13.30
C LEU A 102 -5.47 -12.06 -13.37
N GLY A 103 -6.12 -11.76 -12.25
CA GLY A 103 -7.59 -11.73 -12.18
C GLY A 103 -8.18 -10.67 -13.11
N ALA A 104 -7.58 -9.49 -13.18
CA ALA A 104 -8.05 -8.41 -14.04
C ALA A 104 -7.74 -8.67 -15.53
N LEU A 105 -6.50 -9.11 -15.87
CA LEU A 105 -6.14 -9.47 -17.26
C LEU A 105 -7.02 -10.58 -17.83
N ARG A 106 -7.28 -11.60 -17.03
CA ARG A 106 -8.07 -12.79 -17.45
C ARG A 106 -9.58 -12.59 -17.29
N GLN A 107 -10.04 -11.40 -16.90
CA GLN A 107 -11.45 -11.06 -16.69
C GLN A 107 -12.16 -12.02 -15.69
N PHE A 108 -11.44 -12.50 -14.66
CA PHE A 108 -12.00 -13.42 -13.68
C PHE A 108 -13.19 -12.83 -12.90
N PRO A 109 -13.27 -11.53 -12.54
CA PRO A 109 -14.45 -10.95 -11.91
C PRO A 109 -15.73 -11.21 -12.72
N ARG A 110 -15.65 -11.03 -14.04
CA ARG A 110 -16.78 -11.27 -14.96
C ARG A 110 -17.14 -12.75 -15.02
N ALA A 111 -16.13 -13.63 -15.13
CA ALA A 111 -16.36 -15.07 -15.12
C ALA A 111 -17.02 -15.56 -13.81
N MET A 112 -16.53 -15.05 -12.66
CA MET A 112 -17.10 -15.34 -11.34
C MET A 112 -18.54 -14.82 -11.21
N GLY A 113 -18.81 -13.60 -11.70
CA GLY A 113 -20.17 -13.03 -11.73
C GLY A 113 -21.15 -13.87 -12.56
N HIS A 114 -20.73 -14.36 -13.72
CA HIS A 114 -21.54 -15.30 -14.52
C HIS A 114 -21.80 -16.61 -13.80
N MET A 115 -20.79 -17.20 -13.16
CA MET A 115 -20.96 -18.43 -12.38
C MET A 115 -21.95 -18.26 -11.22
N GLN A 116 -21.89 -17.13 -10.49
CA GLN A 116 -22.83 -16.83 -9.42
C GLN A 116 -24.29 -16.72 -9.90
N GLN A 117 -24.49 -16.35 -11.16
CA GLN A 117 -25.81 -16.26 -11.81
C GLN A 117 -26.24 -17.59 -12.45
N GLY A 118 -25.46 -18.67 -12.31
CA GLY A 118 -25.74 -19.96 -12.93
C GLY A 118 -25.44 -20.03 -14.44
N HIS A 119 -24.69 -19.06 -14.96
CA HIS A 119 -24.29 -19.02 -16.37
C HIS A 119 -22.90 -19.65 -16.54
N PHE A 120 -22.78 -20.84 -17.13
CA PHE A 120 -21.50 -21.53 -17.27
C PHE A 120 -20.67 -20.93 -18.42
N HIS A 121 -21.00 -21.15 -19.68
CA HIS A 121 -20.22 -20.67 -20.84
C HIS A 121 -20.92 -19.60 -21.68
N ARG A 122 -22.16 -19.29 -21.39
CA ARG A 122 -22.96 -18.40 -22.21
C ARG A 122 -22.58 -16.94 -21.90
N HIS A 123 -22.29 -16.15 -22.91
CA HIS A 123 -22.02 -14.71 -22.82
C HIS A 123 -20.62 -14.29 -22.34
N PHE A 124 -19.63 -15.19 -22.30
CA PHE A 124 -18.24 -14.84 -22.03
C PHE A 124 -17.49 -14.62 -23.36
N SER A 125 -17.00 -13.41 -23.60
CA SER A 125 -16.17 -13.11 -24.78
C SER A 125 -14.69 -13.27 -24.39
N PHE A 126 -14.00 -14.20 -25.06
CA PHE A 126 -12.55 -14.36 -24.89
C PHE A 126 -11.75 -13.17 -25.48
N MET A 127 -12.37 -12.34 -26.30
CA MET A 127 -11.72 -11.18 -26.93
C MET A 127 -11.33 -10.06 -25.95
N GLU A 128 -11.83 -10.11 -24.71
CA GLU A 128 -11.56 -9.10 -23.68
C GLU A 128 -10.53 -9.58 -22.65
N ALA A 129 -10.08 -10.83 -22.72
CA ALA A 129 -9.08 -11.40 -21.81
C ALA A 129 -7.71 -11.49 -22.51
N SER A 130 -6.62 -11.26 -21.77
CA SER A 130 -5.25 -11.34 -22.28
C SER A 130 -4.41 -12.29 -21.45
N ASP A 131 -3.50 -13.02 -22.10
CA ASP A 131 -2.44 -13.74 -21.42
C ASP A 131 -1.30 -12.77 -21.04
N PRO A 132 -0.64 -12.97 -19.90
CA PRO A 132 0.39 -12.02 -19.43
C PRO A 132 1.73 -12.16 -20.15
N GLU A 133 2.02 -13.29 -20.81
CA GLU A 133 3.31 -13.56 -21.45
C GLU A 133 3.63 -12.52 -22.54
N GLY A 134 4.81 -11.93 -22.46
CA GLY A 134 5.27 -10.90 -23.39
C GLY A 134 4.68 -9.50 -23.16
N LEU A 135 3.71 -9.34 -22.25
CA LEU A 135 3.16 -8.03 -21.89
C LEU A 135 4.14 -7.24 -20.99
N THR A 136 3.98 -5.92 -20.98
CA THR A 136 4.78 -5.01 -20.18
C THR A 136 4.07 -4.65 -18.85
N LEU A 137 4.75 -4.95 -17.74
CA LEU A 137 4.36 -4.52 -16.38
C LEU A 137 5.08 -3.23 -16.01
N GLY A 138 4.34 -2.14 -15.87
CA GLY A 138 4.82 -0.87 -15.37
C GLY A 138 4.70 -0.78 -13.85
N ILE A 139 5.83 -0.66 -13.15
CA ILE A 139 5.90 -0.53 -11.69
C ILE A 139 6.09 0.94 -11.30
N VAL A 140 5.09 1.55 -10.68
CA VAL A 140 5.22 2.89 -10.10
C VAL A 140 5.63 2.77 -8.64
N GLY A 141 6.93 2.94 -8.38
CA GLY A 141 7.51 2.72 -7.05
C GLY A 141 8.20 1.36 -6.90
N ALA A 142 9.39 1.19 -7.45
CA ALA A 142 10.20 -0.03 -7.35
C ALA A 142 10.93 -0.11 -5.98
N GLY A 143 10.17 -0.05 -4.88
CA GLY A 143 10.58 -0.38 -3.52
C GLY A 143 10.61 -1.89 -3.30
N GLY A 144 10.55 -2.33 -2.02
CA GLY A 144 10.58 -3.76 -1.68
C GLY A 144 9.45 -4.55 -2.36
N ILE A 145 8.19 -4.09 -2.22
CA ILE A 145 7.01 -4.74 -2.81
C ILE A 145 7.09 -4.71 -4.34
N GLY A 146 7.33 -3.52 -4.94
CA GLY A 146 7.37 -3.39 -6.40
C GLY A 146 8.43 -4.28 -7.06
N ARG A 147 9.63 -4.37 -6.48
CA ARG A 147 10.69 -5.28 -6.98
C ARG A 147 10.34 -6.76 -6.77
N THR A 148 9.65 -7.10 -5.69
CA THR A 148 9.16 -8.47 -5.48
C THR A 148 8.11 -8.85 -6.52
N LEU A 149 7.15 -7.97 -6.82
CA LEU A 149 6.18 -8.19 -7.90
C LEU A 149 6.89 -8.30 -9.26
N ALA A 150 7.85 -7.42 -9.55
CA ALA A 150 8.64 -7.46 -10.78
C ALA A 150 9.26 -8.83 -11.02
N ARG A 151 9.96 -9.38 -10.00
CA ARG A 151 10.57 -10.71 -10.08
C ARG A 151 9.52 -11.81 -10.30
N LYS A 152 8.43 -11.79 -9.52
CA LYS A 152 7.36 -12.79 -9.65
C LYS A 152 6.72 -12.75 -11.04
N ALA A 153 6.39 -11.58 -11.55
CA ALA A 153 5.77 -11.42 -12.86
C ALA A 153 6.73 -11.84 -14.00
N ALA A 154 8.00 -11.47 -13.93
CA ALA A 154 8.97 -11.85 -14.93
C ALA A 154 9.22 -13.37 -14.95
N HIS A 155 9.39 -14.02 -13.78
CA HIS A 155 9.64 -15.46 -13.72
C HIS A 155 8.39 -16.32 -13.99
N ALA A 156 7.25 -15.96 -13.39
CA ALA A 156 6.07 -16.81 -13.44
C ALA A 156 5.19 -16.55 -14.68
N LEU A 157 5.23 -15.35 -15.21
CA LEU A 157 4.32 -14.90 -16.25
C LEU A 157 5.03 -14.45 -17.54
N GLY A 158 6.37 -14.45 -17.59
CA GLY A 158 7.12 -14.03 -18.77
C GLY A 158 6.92 -12.55 -19.15
N MET A 159 6.56 -11.68 -18.20
CA MET A 159 6.33 -10.27 -18.44
C MET A 159 7.65 -9.48 -18.54
N HIS A 160 7.67 -8.49 -19.44
CA HIS A 160 8.67 -7.43 -19.41
C HIS A 160 8.38 -6.44 -18.29
N VAL A 161 9.41 -5.90 -17.63
CA VAL A 161 9.20 -4.99 -16.49
C VAL A 161 9.85 -3.64 -16.76
N VAL A 162 9.03 -2.59 -16.72
CA VAL A 162 9.49 -1.20 -16.67
C VAL A 162 9.12 -0.59 -15.33
N TYR A 163 9.93 0.36 -14.83
CA TYR A 163 9.60 1.01 -13.56
C TYR A 163 9.85 2.51 -13.60
N TYR A 164 9.11 3.23 -12.76
CA TYR A 164 9.30 4.65 -12.51
C TYR A 164 9.51 4.90 -11.02
N ASN A 165 10.59 5.60 -10.70
CA ASN A 165 10.93 6.14 -9.38
C ASN A 165 11.40 7.59 -9.54
N ARG A 166 11.38 8.37 -8.46
CA ARG A 166 12.01 9.71 -8.44
C ARG A 166 13.52 9.66 -8.76
N HIS A 167 14.17 8.56 -8.38
CA HIS A 167 15.58 8.28 -8.67
C HIS A 167 15.68 6.87 -9.25
N ARG A 168 16.52 6.73 -10.28
CA ARG A 168 16.81 5.43 -10.86
C ARG A 168 17.45 4.51 -9.80
N LEU A 169 17.13 3.23 -9.83
CA LEU A 169 17.81 2.21 -9.04
C LEU A 169 19.24 1.99 -9.52
N SER A 170 20.09 1.37 -8.69
CA SER A 170 21.38 0.88 -9.16
C SER A 170 21.20 -0.28 -10.14
N ASP A 171 22.19 -0.49 -11.02
CA ASP A 171 22.17 -1.60 -11.99
C ASP A 171 22.01 -2.96 -11.28
N GLU A 172 22.60 -3.12 -10.09
CA GLU A 172 22.43 -4.31 -9.27
C GLU A 172 20.96 -4.54 -8.87
N LEU A 173 20.26 -3.49 -8.41
CA LEU A 173 18.86 -3.60 -8.00
C LEU A 173 17.92 -3.80 -9.21
N GLU A 174 18.28 -3.31 -10.39
CA GLU A 174 17.51 -3.52 -11.63
C GLU A 174 17.59 -4.98 -12.10
N THR A 175 18.67 -5.69 -11.79
CA THR A 175 18.89 -7.09 -12.20
C THR A 175 18.65 -8.11 -11.08
N GLN A 176 18.67 -7.66 -9.82
CA GLN A 176 18.62 -8.55 -8.65
C GLN A 176 17.38 -9.46 -8.66
N GLY A 177 17.61 -10.76 -8.83
CA GLY A 177 16.55 -11.78 -8.82
C GLY A 177 15.64 -11.76 -10.03
N MET A 178 15.99 -11.06 -11.11
CA MET A 178 15.32 -11.16 -12.40
C MET A 178 15.75 -12.45 -13.13
N PRO A 179 14.98 -12.93 -14.13
CA PRO A 179 15.42 -14.02 -15.01
C PRO A 179 16.78 -13.72 -15.65
N GLU A 180 17.53 -14.76 -16.03
CA GLU A 180 18.84 -14.61 -16.68
C GLU A 180 18.73 -13.72 -17.94
N GLY A 181 19.58 -12.70 -18.01
CA GLY A 181 19.59 -11.72 -19.10
C GLY A 181 18.49 -10.66 -19.02
N ALA A 182 17.53 -10.76 -18.10
CA ALA A 182 16.47 -9.76 -17.91
C ALA A 182 16.83 -8.71 -16.86
N ARG A 183 16.24 -7.53 -17.00
CA ARG A 183 16.33 -6.45 -16.02
C ARG A 183 15.03 -5.66 -15.97
N MET A 184 14.83 -4.91 -14.90
CA MET A 184 13.81 -3.86 -14.86
C MET A 184 14.34 -2.63 -15.61
N GLU A 185 13.57 -2.08 -16.55
CA GLU A 185 13.93 -0.90 -17.34
C GLU A 185 13.42 0.37 -16.67
N TYR A 186 14.27 1.39 -16.55
CA TYR A 186 13.89 2.67 -15.96
C TYR A 186 13.15 3.55 -16.97
N ALA A 187 11.92 3.93 -16.66
CA ALA A 187 11.17 4.93 -17.40
C ALA A 187 11.53 6.34 -16.93
N LEU A 188 11.87 7.25 -17.85
CA LEU A 188 12.31 8.62 -17.54
C LEU A 188 11.22 9.51 -16.94
N SER A 189 9.95 9.15 -17.12
CA SER A 189 8.81 9.85 -16.58
C SER A 189 7.65 8.90 -16.31
N LEU A 190 6.68 9.34 -15.47
CA LEU A 190 5.44 8.60 -15.25
C LEU A 190 4.67 8.41 -16.57
N ASP A 191 4.55 9.47 -17.39
CA ASP A 191 3.86 9.41 -18.68
C ASP A 191 4.51 8.40 -19.64
N ALA A 192 5.85 8.32 -19.66
CA ALA A 192 6.56 7.33 -20.46
C ALA A 192 6.28 5.90 -20.00
N LEU A 193 6.20 5.67 -18.68
CA LEU A 193 5.80 4.36 -18.13
C LEU A 193 4.36 4.03 -18.53
N LEU A 194 3.42 4.96 -18.30
CA LEU A 194 1.99 4.73 -18.55
C LEU A 194 1.71 4.38 -20.01
N GLY A 195 2.36 5.08 -20.95
CA GLY A 195 2.13 4.90 -22.38
C GLY A 195 2.64 3.59 -22.97
N GLN A 196 3.53 2.85 -22.27
CA GLN A 196 4.11 1.60 -22.76
C GLN A 196 3.71 0.37 -21.94
N SER A 197 2.88 0.55 -20.90
CA SER A 197 2.52 -0.53 -19.99
C SER A 197 1.16 -1.12 -20.30
N ASP A 198 1.09 -2.44 -20.44
CA ASP A 198 -0.17 -3.20 -20.52
C ASP A 198 -0.82 -3.36 -19.15
N VAL A 199 0.01 -3.42 -18.10
CA VAL A 199 -0.42 -3.40 -16.70
C VAL A 199 0.40 -2.36 -15.94
N VAL A 200 -0.27 -1.48 -15.21
CA VAL A 200 0.38 -0.51 -14.32
C VAL A 200 0.09 -0.90 -12.86
N SER A 201 1.13 -1.10 -12.06
CA SER A 201 1.00 -1.45 -10.64
C SER A 201 1.64 -0.41 -9.73
N LEU A 202 0.85 0.08 -8.76
CA LEU A 202 1.23 1.17 -7.87
C LEU A 202 1.79 0.62 -6.55
N HIS A 203 3.02 1.06 -6.20
CA HIS A 203 3.74 0.67 -4.98
C HIS A 203 4.46 1.85 -4.34
N CYS A 204 4.12 3.08 -4.71
CA CYS A 204 4.69 4.28 -4.11
C CYS A 204 3.95 4.65 -2.81
N PRO A 205 4.59 5.38 -1.87
CA PRO A 205 3.93 5.87 -0.67
C PRO A 205 2.93 6.99 -0.99
N LEU A 206 1.91 7.14 -0.14
CA LEU A 206 1.03 8.30 -0.18
C LEU A 206 1.75 9.51 0.42
N THR A 207 1.87 10.56 -0.38
CA THR A 207 2.42 11.87 -0.02
C THR A 207 1.58 12.97 -0.67
N PRO A 208 1.74 14.25 -0.33
CA PRO A 208 1.08 15.33 -1.06
C PRO A 208 1.32 15.30 -2.57
N GLN A 209 2.50 14.83 -3.02
CA GLN A 209 2.87 14.74 -4.44
C GLN A 209 2.31 13.52 -5.18
N THR A 210 1.96 12.47 -4.44
CA THR A 210 1.40 11.23 -5.03
C THR A 210 -0.11 11.13 -4.85
N ARG A 211 -0.73 12.03 -4.09
CA ARG A 211 -2.18 12.11 -3.99
C ARG A 211 -2.78 12.44 -5.35
N HIS A 212 -3.75 11.63 -5.80
CA HIS A 212 -4.38 11.73 -7.13
C HIS A 212 -3.36 11.81 -8.29
N MET A 213 -2.18 11.19 -8.08
CA MET A 213 -1.16 11.10 -9.13
C MET A 213 -1.67 10.36 -10.37
N ILE A 214 -2.61 9.44 -10.19
CA ILE A 214 -3.32 8.75 -11.26
C ILE A 214 -4.74 9.32 -11.33
N GLY A 215 -4.89 10.38 -12.10
CA GLY A 215 -6.17 11.01 -12.42
C GLY A 215 -6.55 10.81 -13.89
N ALA A 216 -7.57 11.54 -14.35
CA ALA A 216 -8.10 11.40 -15.71
C ALA A 216 -7.03 11.57 -16.80
N ALA A 217 -6.10 12.52 -16.63
CA ALA A 217 -5.03 12.76 -17.60
C ALA A 217 -4.05 11.59 -17.68
N GLN A 218 -3.71 10.97 -16.55
CA GLN A 218 -2.81 9.81 -16.50
C GLN A 218 -3.49 8.55 -17.04
N LEU A 219 -4.75 8.31 -16.68
CA LEU A 219 -5.54 7.21 -17.23
C LEU A 219 -5.67 7.29 -18.75
N ALA A 220 -5.82 8.50 -19.30
CA ALA A 220 -5.86 8.71 -20.76
C ALA A 220 -4.51 8.50 -21.47
N ARG A 221 -3.38 8.39 -20.73
CA ARG A 221 -2.07 8.03 -21.29
C ARG A 221 -1.87 6.53 -21.44
N MET A 222 -2.62 5.74 -20.67
CA MET A 222 -2.53 4.28 -20.73
C MET A 222 -3.17 3.76 -22.02
N PRO A 223 -2.67 2.63 -22.58
CA PRO A 223 -3.35 1.94 -23.68
C PRO A 223 -4.78 1.54 -23.27
N SER A 224 -5.71 1.53 -24.21
CA SER A 224 -7.13 1.21 -23.92
C SER A 224 -7.36 -0.22 -23.40
N HIS A 225 -6.44 -1.13 -23.66
CA HIS A 225 -6.46 -2.50 -23.11
C HIS A 225 -5.75 -2.63 -21.76
N ALA A 226 -5.14 -1.55 -21.26
CA ALA A 226 -4.33 -1.61 -20.05
C ALA A 226 -5.17 -1.80 -18.79
N ILE A 227 -4.51 -2.39 -17.77
CA ILE A 227 -5.07 -2.67 -16.44
C ILE A 227 -4.32 -1.86 -15.39
N LEU A 228 -5.05 -1.24 -14.46
CA LEU A 228 -4.48 -0.55 -13.29
C LEU A 228 -4.58 -1.42 -12.05
N ILE A 229 -3.47 -1.62 -11.33
CA ILE A 229 -3.40 -2.35 -10.05
C ILE A 229 -2.99 -1.38 -8.93
N ASN A 230 -3.74 -1.39 -7.83
CA ASN A 230 -3.39 -0.59 -6.65
C ASN A 230 -3.45 -1.43 -5.36
N THR A 231 -2.28 -1.73 -4.82
CA THR A 231 -2.07 -2.34 -3.48
C THR A 231 -1.27 -1.42 -2.56
N ALA A 232 -1.14 -0.14 -2.92
CA ALA A 232 -0.38 0.86 -2.17
C ALA A 232 -1.28 1.66 -1.22
N ARG A 233 -1.95 2.70 -1.74
CA ARG A 233 -2.93 3.54 -1.02
C ARG A 233 -4.00 4.01 -1.99
N GLY A 234 -5.26 3.97 -1.56
CA GLY A 234 -6.41 4.43 -2.36
C GLY A 234 -6.24 5.86 -2.90
N PRO A 235 -5.94 6.86 -2.07
CA PRO A 235 -5.83 8.26 -2.52
C PRO A 235 -4.69 8.56 -3.51
N ILE A 236 -3.91 7.59 -3.95
CA ILE A 236 -2.97 7.76 -5.09
C ILE A 236 -3.74 7.83 -6.41
N VAL A 237 -4.90 7.20 -6.46
CA VAL A 237 -5.82 7.20 -7.60
C VAL A 237 -7.00 8.11 -7.28
N ASP A 238 -7.41 8.93 -8.23
CA ASP A 238 -8.70 9.60 -8.21
C ASP A 238 -9.78 8.56 -8.59
N GLU A 239 -10.52 8.06 -7.61
CA GLU A 239 -11.50 6.99 -7.83
C GLU A 239 -12.65 7.42 -8.74
N ALA A 240 -13.06 8.70 -8.71
CA ALA A 240 -14.10 9.20 -9.61
C ALA A 240 -13.61 9.19 -11.06
N ALA A 241 -12.37 9.62 -11.30
CA ALA A 241 -11.75 9.57 -12.62
C ALA A 241 -11.53 8.12 -13.08
N LEU A 242 -11.18 7.20 -12.17
CA LEU A 242 -11.03 5.78 -12.50
C LEU A 242 -12.38 5.17 -12.92
N VAL A 243 -13.45 5.45 -12.20
CA VAL A 243 -14.80 4.97 -12.54
C VAL A 243 -15.22 5.47 -13.93
N ASP A 244 -15.06 6.78 -14.23
CA ASP A 244 -15.34 7.33 -15.56
C ASP A 244 -14.48 6.66 -16.65
N ALA A 245 -13.21 6.47 -16.39
CA ALA A 245 -12.30 5.81 -17.34
C ALA A 245 -12.69 4.36 -17.64
N LEU A 246 -13.09 3.60 -16.63
CA LEU A 246 -13.59 2.23 -16.78
C LEU A 246 -14.93 2.20 -17.54
N ASP A 247 -15.86 3.07 -17.19
CA ASP A 247 -17.17 3.13 -17.85
C ASP A 247 -17.03 3.46 -19.34
N ARG A 248 -16.19 4.40 -19.68
CA ARG A 248 -15.94 4.84 -21.06
C ARG A 248 -14.98 3.92 -21.83
N GLY A 249 -14.36 2.95 -21.17
CA GLY A 249 -13.39 2.05 -21.80
C GLY A 249 -12.07 2.74 -22.19
N ILE A 250 -11.67 3.78 -21.44
CA ILE A 250 -10.35 4.43 -21.59
C ILE A 250 -9.25 3.46 -21.20
N ILE A 251 -9.48 2.65 -20.14
CA ILE A 251 -8.69 1.47 -19.79
C ILE A 251 -9.61 0.26 -19.65
N ALA A 252 -9.06 -0.95 -19.78
CA ALA A 252 -9.85 -2.18 -19.80
C ALA A 252 -10.34 -2.63 -18.42
N GLY A 253 -9.57 -2.39 -17.37
CA GLY A 253 -9.93 -2.87 -16.03
C GLY A 253 -9.05 -2.34 -14.92
N ALA A 254 -9.41 -2.70 -13.69
CA ALA A 254 -8.63 -2.40 -12.50
C ALA A 254 -8.66 -3.54 -11.47
N GLY A 255 -7.57 -3.70 -10.71
CA GLY A 255 -7.48 -4.55 -9.53
C GLY A 255 -7.08 -3.72 -8.31
N LEU A 256 -7.95 -3.65 -7.30
CA LEU A 256 -7.78 -2.75 -6.16
C LEU A 256 -7.86 -3.52 -4.84
N ASP A 257 -6.90 -3.30 -3.97
CA ASP A 257 -6.90 -3.76 -2.57
C ASP A 257 -7.08 -2.59 -1.59
N VAL A 258 -7.04 -1.35 -2.08
CA VAL A 258 -7.10 -0.14 -1.26
C VAL A 258 -8.02 0.91 -1.89
N TYR A 259 -8.64 1.75 -1.04
CA TYR A 259 -9.65 2.72 -1.47
C TYR A 259 -9.41 4.10 -0.88
N GLU A 260 -9.96 5.13 -1.54
CA GLU A 260 -9.72 6.53 -1.17
C GLU A 260 -10.29 6.87 0.22
N ASN A 261 -11.44 6.31 0.57
CA ASN A 261 -12.17 6.64 1.79
C ASN A 261 -12.43 5.40 2.67
N GLU A 262 -11.45 4.51 2.79
CA GLU A 262 -11.60 3.30 3.62
C GLU A 262 -12.24 3.56 4.99
N PRO A 263 -13.21 2.73 5.41
CA PRO A 263 -13.64 1.45 4.82
C PRO A 263 -14.69 1.57 3.72
N GLU A 264 -15.08 2.77 3.32
CA GLU A 264 -16.07 3.00 2.28
C GLU A 264 -15.44 2.85 0.90
N VAL A 265 -16.14 2.15 0.02
CA VAL A 265 -15.74 1.95 -1.38
C VAL A 265 -16.63 2.78 -2.29
N HIS A 266 -16.06 3.44 -3.28
CA HIS A 266 -16.82 4.25 -4.23
C HIS A 266 -17.93 3.41 -4.90
N PRO A 267 -19.22 3.87 -4.89
CA PRO A 267 -20.35 3.06 -5.42
C PRO A 267 -20.17 2.62 -6.88
N GLY A 268 -19.50 3.45 -7.69
CA GLY A 268 -19.17 3.12 -9.07
C GLY A 268 -18.23 1.93 -9.19
N LEU A 269 -17.24 1.78 -8.29
CA LEU A 269 -16.36 0.62 -8.25
C LEU A 269 -17.12 -0.64 -7.85
N LEU A 270 -17.98 -0.56 -6.84
CA LEU A 270 -18.84 -1.69 -6.43
C LEU A 270 -19.74 -2.16 -7.59
N ARG A 271 -20.32 -1.24 -8.35
CA ARG A 271 -21.10 -1.57 -9.55
C ARG A 271 -20.27 -2.30 -10.60
N LEU A 272 -18.98 -1.97 -10.73
CA LEU A 272 -18.06 -2.56 -11.71
C LEU A 272 -17.38 -3.84 -11.21
N ALA A 273 -17.60 -4.25 -9.97
CA ALA A 273 -16.90 -5.38 -9.32
C ALA A 273 -17.10 -6.74 -10.01
N THR A 274 -18.18 -6.91 -10.79
CA THR A 274 -18.46 -8.14 -11.55
C THR A 274 -18.18 -8.00 -13.05
N SER A 275 -17.51 -6.92 -13.48
CA SER A 275 -17.25 -6.65 -14.90
C SER A 275 -15.83 -6.19 -15.17
N LYS A 276 -15.45 -5.01 -14.68
CA LYS A 276 -14.18 -4.35 -15.02
C LYS A 276 -13.26 -4.13 -13.81
N ALA A 277 -13.73 -4.35 -12.59
CA ALA A 277 -12.94 -4.16 -11.38
C ALA A 277 -12.86 -5.45 -10.55
N LEU A 278 -11.66 -5.81 -10.11
CA LEU A 278 -11.42 -6.85 -9.10
C LEU A 278 -11.08 -6.15 -7.79
N LEU A 279 -11.94 -6.32 -6.78
CA LEU A 279 -11.88 -5.57 -5.52
C LEU A 279 -11.58 -6.49 -4.35
N LEU A 280 -10.61 -6.11 -3.51
CA LEU A 280 -10.26 -6.76 -2.26
C LEU A 280 -10.33 -5.73 -1.11
N PRO A 281 -10.65 -6.14 0.13
CA PRO A 281 -10.88 -5.23 1.24
C PRO A 281 -9.62 -4.97 2.08
N HIS A 282 -8.53 -4.52 1.46
CA HIS A 282 -7.23 -4.20 2.08
C HIS A 282 -6.63 -5.40 2.83
N VAL A 283 -6.46 -6.49 2.11
CA VAL A 283 -5.99 -7.79 2.64
C VAL A 283 -4.57 -8.16 2.20
N GLY A 284 -3.82 -7.24 1.60
CA GLY A 284 -2.50 -7.49 1.02
C GLY A 284 -1.49 -8.15 1.95
N THR A 285 -1.64 -8.01 3.26
CA THR A 285 -0.78 -8.65 4.27
C THR A 285 -1.51 -9.72 5.09
N LEU A 286 -2.76 -10.03 4.78
CA LEU A 286 -3.62 -10.87 5.61
C LEU A 286 -3.32 -12.37 5.43
N SER A 287 -2.17 -12.80 5.91
CA SER A 287 -1.84 -14.21 6.12
C SER A 287 -1.30 -14.40 7.55
N LEU A 288 -1.47 -15.60 8.11
CA LEU A 288 -1.02 -15.90 9.47
C LEU A 288 0.49 -15.62 9.63
N GLN A 289 1.30 -16.08 8.67
CA GLN A 289 2.74 -15.91 8.69
C GLN A 289 3.13 -14.44 8.66
N THR A 290 2.62 -13.69 7.68
CA THR A 290 2.97 -12.28 7.53
C THR A 290 2.52 -11.45 8.73
N GLN A 291 1.30 -11.66 9.24
CA GLN A 291 0.80 -10.95 10.43
C GLN A 291 1.64 -11.27 11.67
N THR A 292 2.02 -12.54 11.87
CA THR A 292 2.91 -12.96 12.97
C THR A 292 4.28 -12.29 12.87
N ASP A 293 4.89 -12.27 11.69
CA ASP A 293 6.20 -11.69 11.45
C ASP A 293 6.19 -10.16 11.61
N MET A 294 5.14 -9.50 11.14
CA MET A 294 4.93 -8.05 11.32
C MET A 294 4.84 -7.69 12.81
N GLU A 295 4.02 -8.43 13.57
CA GLU A 295 3.84 -8.20 15.00
C GLU A 295 5.14 -8.48 15.77
N ALA A 296 5.78 -9.61 15.51
CA ALA A 296 7.04 -9.97 16.13
C ALA A 296 8.16 -8.94 15.86
N LEU A 297 8.22 -8.41 14.63
CA LEU A 297 9.19 -7.37 14.28
C LEU A 297 8.94 -6.07 15.07
N CYS A 298 7.68 -5.63 15.16
CA CYS A 298 7.29 -4.46 15.94
C CYS A 298 7.61 -4.64 17.43
N LEU A 299 7.24 -5.77 18.02
CA LEU A 299 7.45 -6.03 19.44
C LEU A 299 8.95 -6.10 19.79
N ARG A 300 9.77 -6.78 18.99
CA ARG A 300 11.23 -6.80 19.16
C ARG A 300 11.84 -5.40 19.09
N ASN A 301 11.40 -4.59 18.13
CA ASN A 301 11.89 -3.22 17.98
C ASN A 301 11.49 -2.34 19.18
N LEU A 302 10.25 -2.47 19.65
CA LEU A 302 9.76 -1.74 20.82
C LEU A 302 10.48 -2.16 22.12
N GLU A 303 10.66 -3.47 22.34
CA GLU A 303 11.39 -4.01 23.49
C GLU A 303 12.82 -3.49 23.54
N HIS A 304 13.51 -3.50 22.38
CA HIS A 304 14.85 -2.93 22.28
C HIS A 304 14.86 -1.43 22.61
N GLY A 305 13.91 -0.66 22.08
CA GLY A 305 13.79 0.77 22.38
C GLY A 305 13.56 1.03 23.87
N LEU A 306 12.66 0.29 24.50
CA LEU A 306 12.36 0.43 25.93
C LEU A 306 13.54 0.07 26.85
N SER A 307 14.39 -0.88 26.44
CA SER A 307 15.54 -1.35 27.22
C SER A 307 16.80 -0.52 27.01
N THR A 308 17.03 0.00 25.79
CA THR A 308 18.30 0.67 25.41
C THR A 308 18.18 2.18 25.16
N GLY A 309 16.92 2.70 25.06
CA GLY A 309 16.67 4.08 24.67
C GLY A 309 16.67 4.34 23.15
N ARG A 310 16.93 3.32 22.32
CA ARG A 310 16.95 3.43 20.86
C ARG A 310 16.23 2.28 20.20
N LEU A 311 15.42 2.57 19.17
CA LEU A 311 14.86 1.52 18.31
C LEU A 311 15.96 0.85 17.48
N LEU A 312 15.79 -0.43 17.11
CA LEU A 312 16.70 -1.17 16.21
C LEU A 312 16.78 -0.50 14.83
N PHE A 313 15.66 0.01 14.38
CA PHE A 313 15.55 0.80 13.15
C PHE A 313 14.36 1.75 13.28
N THR A 314 14.43 2.86 12.57
CA THR A 314 13.38 3.88 12.48
C THR A 314 12.91 4.04 11.03
N VAL A 315 11.84 4.81 10.85
CA VAL A 315 11.44 5.28 9.52
C VAL A 315 12.57 6.11 8.89
N LYS A 316 12.61 6.16 7.56
CA LYS A 316 13.74 6.77 6.81
C LYS A 316 13.96 8.25 7.13
N GLU A 317 12.91 8.99 7.47
CA GLU A 317 12.98 10.41 7.84
C GLU A 317 13.74 10.63 9.15
N GLN A 318 13.88 9.58 9.97
CA GLN A 318 14.64 9.59 11.22
C GLN A 318 15.95 8.81 11.10
N ALA A 319 16.35 8.37 9.90
CA ALA A 319 17.62 7.70 9.72
C ALA A 319 18.78 8.66 10.04
N GLY A 320 19.63 8.27 11.00
CA GLY A 320 20.74 9.11 11.46
C GLY A 320 20.36 10.27 12.41
N TRP A 321 19.09 10.34 12.83
CA TRP A 321 18.68 11.36 13.81
C TRP A 321 19.35 11.09 15.16
N ASP A 322 20.09 12.12 15.67
CA ASP A 322 20.71 12.08 16.98
C ASP A 322 19.72 12.59 18.05
N MET A 323 19.36 11.71 18.98
CA MET A 323 18.45 12.00 20.08
C MET A 323 19.10 12.73 21.26
N SER A 324 20.41 12.97 21.21
CA SER A 324 21.15 13.66 22.27
C SER A 324 21.19 15.19 22.08
N ALA A 325 20.54 15.71 21.06
CA ALA A 325 20.44 17.14 20.78
C ALA A 325 19.18 17.79 21.35
#